data_6eb3074e184214b9b3b8c28cd4019788
#
_entry.id   6eb3074e184214b9b3b8c28cd4019788
#
_cell.length_a   1.000
_cell.length_b   1.000
_cell.length_c   1.000
_cell.angle_alpha   90.00
_cell.angle_beta   90.00
_cell.angle_gamma   90.00
#
_symmetry.space_group_name_H-M   'P 1'
#
loop_
_entity.id
_entity.type
_entity.pdbx_description
1 polymer ?
#
loop_
_entity_poly.entity_id
_entity_poly.type
_entity_poly.pdbx_seq_one_letter_code
_entity_poly.pdbx_strand_id
1 'polypeptide(L)'
;MNGGALRTARKVYCDANVLIYLIEKNSDYHALVYGLLHDLKALGASFISSELVIAETLTGAVRRNNPDITAAYEAFFGAASDPMQSGSRLAQNFDLHLIPVSDPILWAVPDVARDFRLDLPDAIHFATALDQGCDAFLTNDKGFTDGEPFPTVYRLSDL
;
A
#
# COMPACT_ATOMS: atom_id res chain seq x y z
N MET A 1 -17.85 -11.02 6.68
CA MET A 1 -17.02 -11.57 5.59
C MET A 1 -17.09 -10.66 4.37
N ASN A 2 -16.20 -9.69 4.31
CA ASN A 2 -16.22 -8.68 3.23
C ASN A 2 -15.35 -9.06 2.01
N GLY A 3 -14.80 -10.28 1.95
CA GLY A 3 -13.91 -10.70 0.87
C GLY A 3 -14.56 -10.72 -0.53
N GLY A 4 -15.89 -10.82 -0.60
CA GLY A 4 -16.61 -10.80 -1.88
C GLY A 4 -16.59 -9.43 -2.56
N ALA A 5 -16.76 -8.35 -1.79
CA ALA A 5 -16.74 -6.98 -2.30
C ALA A 5 -15.32 -6.55 -2.72
N LEU A 6 -14.29 -6.98 -2.01
CA LEU A 6 -12.91 -6.71 -2.39
C LEU A 6 -12.56 -7.26 -3.78
N ARG A 7 -13.12 -8.40 -4.17
CA ARG A 7 -12.90 -9.02 -5.49
C ARG A 7 -13.46 -8.20 -6.67
N THR A 8 -14.31 -7.22 -6.39
CA THR A 8 -14.84 -6.30 -7.42
C THR A 8 -14.07 -4.99 -7.52
N ALA A 9 -13.14 -4.74 -6.58
CA ALA A 9 -12.32 -3.54 -6.58
C ALA A 9 -11.44 -3.46 -7.83
N ARG A 10 -11.31 -2.27 -8.40
CA ARG A 10 -10.49 -1.99 -9.58
C ARG A 10 -9.23 -1.22 -9.26
N LYS A 11 -9.29 -0.35 -8.25
CA LYS A 11 -8.14 0.38 -7.73
C LYS A 11 -7.99 0.08 -6.25
N VAL A 12 -6.91 -0.59 -5.90
CA VAL A 12 -6.64 -1.05 -4.54
C VAL A 12 -5.43 -0.32 -3.99
N TYR A 13 -5.63 0.44 -2.94
CA TYR A 13 -4.54 1.07 -2.21
C TYR A 13 -3.87 0.06 -1.28
N CYS A 14 -2.55 0.00 -1.33
CA CYS A 14 -1.73 -0.83 -0.45
C CYS A 14 -1.00 0.07 0.55
N ASP A 15 -1.35 -0.05 1.82
CA ASP A 15 -0.67 0.61 2.92
C ASP A 15 0.74 0.04 3.14
N ALA A 16 1.59 0.77 3.86
CA ALA A 16 2.98 0.39 4.10
C ALA A 16 3.11 -1.02 4.70
N ASN A 17 2.27 -1.39 5.67
CA ASN A 17 2.33 -2.71 6.28
C ASN A 17 2.06 -3.87 5.30
N VAL A 18 1.20 -3.67 4.30
CA VAL A 18 0.93 -4.67 3.24
C VAL A 18 2.20 -4.93 2.44
N LEU A 19 2.91 -3.87 2.03
CA LEU A 19 4.15 -3.98 1.28
C LEU A 19 5.29 -4.55 2.13
N ILE A 20 5.37 -4.19 3.41
CA ILE A 20 6.33 -4.77 4.37
C ILE A 20 6.13 -6.29 4.46
N TYR A 21 4.91 -6.75 4.66
CA TYR A 21 4.63 -8.19 4.76
C TYR A 21 4.97 -8.94 3.46
N LEU A 22 4.75 -8.31 2.32
CA LEU A 22 5.07 -8.87 1.02
C LEU A 22 6.59 -8.98 0.80
N ILE A 23 7.32 -7.88 1.03
CA ILE A 23 8.75 -7.74 0.70
C ILE A 23 9.62 -8.46 1.73
N GLU A 24 9.32 -8.30 3.02
CA GLU A 24 10.08 -8.95 4.11
C GLU A 24 9.68 -10.40 4.33
N LYS A 25 8.71 -10.93 3.58
CA LYS A 25 8.20 -12.30 3.71
C LYS A 25 7.76 -12.63 5.14
N ASN A 26 6.92 -11.76 5.70
CA ASN A 26 6.37 -11.95 7.04
C ASN A 26 5.75 -13.35 7.21
N SER A 27 6.06 -14.05 8.30
CA SER A 27 5.63 -15.43 8.53
C SER A 27 4.11 -15.61 8.58
N ASP A 28 3.40 -14.61 9.07
CA ASP A 28 1.96 -14.71 9.34
C ASP A 28 1.12 -14.22 8.16
N TYR A 29 1.59 -13.18 7.44
CA TYR A 29 0.81 -12.48 6.43
C TYR A 29 1.33 -12.59 5.00
N HIS A 30 2.58 -13.02 4.78
CA HIS A 30 3.15 -13.02 3.42
C HIS A 30 2.32 -13.86 2.43
N ALA A 31 1.95 -15.08 2.82
CA ALA A 31 1.18 -15.98 1.94
C ALA A 31 -0.21 -15.41 1.62
N LEU A 32 -0.88 -14.82 2.63
CA LEU A 32 -2.17 -14.17 2.46
C LEU A 32 -2.06 -12.98 1.50
N VAL A 33 -1.13 -12.06 1.74
CA VAL A 33 -0.93 -10.85 0.93
C VAL A 33 -0.56 -11.23 -0.51
N TYR A 34 0.40 -12.13 -0.70
CA TYR A 34 0.82 -12.57 -2.02
C TYR A 34 -0.34 -13.18 -2.81
N GLY A 35 -1.08 -14.11 -2.21
CA GLY A 35 -2.23 -14.76 -2.84
C GLY A 35 -3.34 -13.76 -3.16
N LEU A 36 -3.66 -12.87 -2.21
CA LEU A 36 -4.68 -11.84 -2.39
C LEU A 36 -4.36 -10.89 -3.55
N LEU A 37 -3.15 -10.33 -3.59
CA LEU A 37 -2.74 -9.42 -4.66
C LEU A 37 -2.70 -10.13 -6.01
N HIS A 38 -2.24 -11.39 -6.04
CA HIS A 38 -2.24 -12.21 -7.24
C HIS A 38 -3.68 -12.41 -7.78
N ASP A 39 -4.60 -12.78 -6.92
CA ASP A 39 -6.00 -13.00 -7.29
C ASP A 39 -6.68 -11.70 -7.77
N LEU A 40 -6.48 -10.60 -7.04
CA LEU A 40 -7.02 -9.30 -7.42
C LEU A 40 -6.48 -8.83 -8.78
N LYS A 41 -5.18 -9.01 -9.03
CA LYS A 41 -4.57 -8.72 -10.34
C LYS A 41 -5.21 -9.55 -11.45
N ALA A 42 -5.41 -10.84 -11.23
CA ALA A 42 -6.07 -11.73 -12.20
C ALA A 42 -7.51 -11.29 -12.50
N LEU A 43 -8.18 -10.61 -11.55
CA LEU A 43 -9.49 -10.01 -11.72
C LEU A 43 -9.45 -8.59 -12.35
N GLY A 44 -8.26 -8.07 -12.66
CA GLY A 44 -8.06 -6.80 -13.34
C GLY A 44 -7.91 -5.59 -12.42
N ALA A 45 -7.60 -5.80 -11.13
CA ALA A 45 -7.27 -4.71 -10.23
C ALA A 45 -5.87 -4.13 -10.50
N SER A 46 -5.72 -2.82 -10.32
CA SER A 46 -4.44 -2.11 -10.22
C SER A 46 -4.15 -1.75 -8.77
N PHE A 47 -2.87 -1.69 -8.44
CA PHE A 47 -2.41 -1.40 -7.07
C PHE A 47 -1.76 -0.03 -7.01
N ILE A 48 -2.05 0.71 -5.95
CA ILE A 48 -1.61 2.07 -5.72
C ILE A 48 -1.02 2.16 -4.30
N SER A 49 0.06 2.91 -4.16
CA SER A 49 0.58 3.35 -2.86
C SER A 49 1.15 4.76 -2.98
N SER A 50 1.47 5.38 -1.86
CA SER A 50 2.18 6.66 -1.84
C SER A 50 3.69 6.45 -1.94
N GLU A 51 4.42 7.38 -2.56
CA GLU A 51 5.89 7.42 -2.48
C GLU A 51 6.40 7.53 -1.04
N LEU A 52 5.57 7.99 -0.10
CA LEU A 52 5.89 8.01 1.33
C LEU A 52 6.33 6.65 1.85
N VAL A 53 5.76 5.56 1.30
CA VAL A 53 6.11 4.18 1.69
C VAL A 53 7.60 3.87 1.53
N ILE A 54 8.28 4.51 0.57
CA ILE A 54 9.72 4.35 0.36
C ILE A 54 10.49 4.80 1.61
N ALA A 55 10.17 6.01 2.11
CA ALA A 55 10.83 6.55 3.29
C ALA A 55 10.50 5.74 4.56
N GLU A 56 9.26 5.33 4.74
CA GLU A 56 8.82 4.58 5.91
C GLU A 56 9.52 3.22 6.00
N THR A 57 9.50 2.45 4.91
CA THR A 57 10.07 1.10 4.88
C THR A 57 11.59 1.11 4.94
N LEU A 58 12.25 1.96 4.16
CA LEU A 58 13.71 2.08 4.16
C LEU A 58 14.24 2.59 5.50
N THR A 59 13.58 3.56 6.12
CA THR A 59 13.96 4.06 7.45
C THR A 59 13.94 2.91 8.47
N GLY A 60 12.91 2.07 8.45
CA GLY A 60 12.82 0.89 9.32
C GLY A 60 13.93 -0.12 9.07
N ALA A 61 14.22 -0.43 7.81
CA ALA A 61 15.29 -1.36 7.43
C ALA A 61 16.68 -0.86 7.82
N VAL A 62 16.97 0.41 7.57
CA VAL A 62 18.25 1.04 7.92
C VAL A 62 18.45 1.07 9.44
N ARG A 63 17.41 1.43 10.21
CA ARG A 63 17.49 1.43 11.68
C ARG A 63 17.76 0.05 12.26
N ARG A 64 17.26 -1.01 11.62
CA ARG A 64 17.54 -2.40 12.01
C ARG A 64 18.92 -2.90 11.56
N ASN A 65 19.67 -2.07 10.85
CA ASN A 65 20.98 -2.41 10.26
C ASN A 65 20.94 -3.72 9.46
N ASN A 66 19.92 -3.87 8.61
CA ASN A 66 19.71 -5.06 7.79
C ASN A 66 19.93 -4.73 6.31
N PRO A 67 21.15 -4.94 5.76
CA PRO A 67 21.48 -4.59 4.38
C PRO A 67 20.71 -5.43 3.35
N ASP A 68 20.36 -6.67 3.65
CA ASP A 68 19.64 -7.55 2.73
C ASP A 68 18.20 -7.06 2.53
N ILE A 69 17.54 -6.67 3.62
CA ILE A 69 16.20 -6.10 3.56
C ILE A 69 16.22 -4.72 2.90
N THR A 70 17.23 -3.90 3.21
CA THR A 70 17.40 -2.60 2.55
C THR A 70 17.52 -2.76 1.03
N ALA A 71 18.38 -3.68 0.58
CA ALA A 71 18.54 -3.98 -0.84
C ALA A 71 17.25 -4.53 -1.49
N ALA A 72 16.47 -5.33 -0.76
CA ALA A 72 15.19 -5.83 -1.24
C ALA A 72 14.16 -4.71 -1.48
N TYR A 73 14.08 -3.72 -0.58
CA TYR A 73 13.25 -2.53 -0.76
C TYR A 73 13.71 -1.66 -1.92
N GLU A 74 15.01 -1.40 -2.02
CA GLU A 74 15.58 -0.61 -3.12
C GLU A 74 15.27 -1.25 -4.48
N ALA A 75 15.43 -2.56 -4.60
CA ALA A 75 15.11 -3.30 -5.82
C ALA A 75 13.60 -3.25 -6.14
N PHE A 76 12.76 -3.41 -5.12
CA PHE A 76 11.32 -3.40 -5.31
C PHE A 76 10.80 -2.02 -5.75
N PHE A 77 11.16 -0.96 -5.04
CA PHE A 77 10.69 0.39 -5.36
C PHE A 77 11.37 0.97 -6.59
N GLY A 78 12.62 0.64 -6.84
CA GLY A 78 13.29 0.99 -8.09
C GLY A 78 12.56 0.44 -9.32
N ALA A 79 12.14 -0.83 -9.28
CA ALA A 79 11.37 -1.44 -10.35
C ALA A 79 9.94 -0.88 -10.47
N ALA A 80 9.32 -0.49 -9.35
CA ALA A 80 8.00 0.14 -9.35
C ALA A 80 8.02 1.57 -9.91
N SER A 81 9.14 2.29 -9.69
CA SER A 81 9.33 3.66 -10.20
C SER A 81 9.80 3.71 -11.65
N ASP A 82 10.54 2.69 -12.10
CA ASP A 82 11.07 2.57 -13.46
C ASP A 82 10.92 1.12 -13.95
N PRO A 83 9.85 0.81 -14.70
CA PRO A 83 9.59 -0.54 -15.21
C PRO A 83 10.69 -1.10 -16.14
N MET A 84 11.57 -0.23 -16.68
CA MET A 84 12.70 -0.64 -17.52
C MET A 84 13.91 -1.13 -16.70
N GLN A 85 13.93 -0.87 -15.38
CA GLN A 85 14.96 -1.45 -14.54
C GLN A 85 14.69 -2.91 -14.30
N SER A 86 15.70 -3.74 -14.57
CA SER A 86 15.70 -5.17 -14.25
C SER A 86 15.87 -5.33 -12.73
N GLY A 87 14.77 -5.12 -11.99
CA GLY A 87 14.74 -5.17 -10.54
C GLY A 87 14.09 -6.44 -10.00
N SER A 88 13.29 -6.27 -8.99
CA SER A 88 12.60 -7.35 -8.31
C SER A 88 11.53 -8.01 -9.18
N ARG A 89 11.58 -9.34 -9.35
CA ARG A 89 10.49 -10.11 -9.96
C ARG A 89 9.16 -9.88 -9.24
N LEU A 90 9.22 -9.61 -7.94
CA LEU A 90 8.05 -9.35 -7.12
C LEU A 90 7.35 -8.05 -7.55
N ALA A 91 8.10 -6.97 -7.80
CA ALA A 91 7.54 -5.71 -8.29
C ALA A 91 6.96 -5.85 -9.71
N GLN A 92 7.60 -6.64 -10.56
CA GLN A 92 7.11 -6.92 -11.92
C GLN A 92 5.83 -7.77 -11.92
N ASN A 93 5.65 -8.63 -10.92
CA ASN A 93 4.45 -9.45 -10.77
C ASN A 93 3.23 -8.65 -10.36
N PHE A 94 3.42 -7.51 -9.69
CA PHE A 94 2.35 -6.63 -9.25
C PHE A 94 2.54 -5.26 -9.89
N ASP A 95 1.53 -4.82 -10.63
CA ASP A 95 1.48 -3.51 -11.27
C ASP A 95 1.20 -2.43 -10.22
N LEU A 96 2.20 -2.16 -9.37
CA LEU A 96 2.12 -1.16 -8.30
C LEU A 96 2.53 0.21 -8.82
N HIS A 97 1.61 1.18 -8.69
CA HIS A 97 1.85 2.57 -9.00
C HIS A 97 2.13 3.37 -7.72
N LEU A 98 3.30 4.01 -7.65
CA LEU A 98 3.67 4.92 -6.57
C LEU A 98 3.25 6.34 -6.93
N ILE A 99 2.43 6.95 -6.09
CA ILE A 99 1.89 8.29 -6.31
C ILE A 99 2.75 9.29 -5.54
N PRO A 100 3.26 10.34 -6.22
CA PRO A 100 4.00 11.41 -5.56
C PRO A 100 3.19 12.09 -4.46
N VAL A 101 3.86 12.46 -3.36
CA VAL A 101 3.27 13.29 -2.31
C VAL A 101 3.19 14.72 -2.84
N SER A 102 2.14 15.03 -3.56
CA SER A 102 1.93 16.29 -4.27
C SER A 102 1.21 17.34 -3.43
N ASP A 103 1.29 18.61 -3.86
CA ASP A 103 0.59 19.71 -3.20
C ASP A 103 -0.91 19.44 -3.00
N PRO A 104 -1.68 18.99 -4.00
CA PRO A 104 -3.11 18.71 -3.79
C PRO A 104 -3.38 17.69 -2.68
N ILE A 105 -2.55 16.64 -2.58
CA ILE A 105 -2.65 15.65 -1.50
C ILE A 105 -2.33 16.31 -0.16
N LEU A 106 -1.22 17.06 -0.07
CA LEU A 106 -0.81 17.73 1.17
C LEU A 106 -1.86 18.72 1.68
N TRP A 107 -2.51 19.46 0.78
CA TRP A 107 -3.60 20.38 1.16
C TRP A 107 -4.83 19.65 1.70
N ALA A 108 -5.11 18.42 1.29
CA ALA A 108 -6.21 17.61 1.78
C ALA A 108 -5.92 16.95 3.15
N VAL A 109 -4.65 16.73 3.48
CA VAL A 109 -4.21 15.99 4.68
C VAL A 109 -4.80 16.51 5.99
N PRO A 110 -4.83 17.83 6.29
CA PRO A 110 -5.39 18.32 7.56
C PRO A 110 -6.85 17.93 7.78
N ASP A 111 -7.67 18.02 6.75
CA ASP A 111 -9.08 17.62 6.84
C ASP A 111 -9.24 16.12 6.97
N VAL A 112 -8.49 15.33 6.21
CA VAL A 112 -8.46 13.86 6.31
C VAL A 112 -8.01 13.42 7.71
N ALA A 113 -6.95 14.01 8.24
CA ALA A 113 -6.45 13.70 9.58
C ALA A 113 -7.51 13.96 10.67
N ARG A 114 -8.23 15.09 10.56
CA ARG A 114 -9.30 15.44 11.48
C ARG A 114 -10.50 14.48 11.37
N ASP A 115 -10.98 14.27 10.15
CA ASP A 115 -12.25 13.58 9.90
C ASP A 115 -12.14 12.07 10.18
N PHE A 116 -10.97 11.47 9.90
CA PHE A 116 -10.70 10.06 10.12
C PHE A 116 -9.83 9.77 11.38
N ARG A 117 -9.43 10.81 12.12
CA ARG A 117 -8.61 10.71 13.34
C ARG A 117 -7.30 9.98 13.12
N LEU A 118 -6.63 10.30 12.01
CA LEU A 118 -5.37 9.71 11.61
C LEU A 118 -4.20 10.59 12.01
N ASP A 119 -3.04 9.99 12.28
CA ASP A 119 -1.79 10.73 12.39
C ASP A 119 -1.31 11.19 11.00
N LEU A 120 -0.20 11.94 10.96
CA LEU A 120 0.24 12.56 9.71
C LEU A 120 0.60 11.57 8.60
N PRO A 121 1.40 10.50 8.84
CA PRO A 121 1.70 9.53 7.79
C PRO A 121 0.46 8.81 7.28
N ASP A 122 -0.40 8.34 8.17
CA ASP A 122 -1.64 7.64 7.84
C ASP A 122 -2.61 8.54 7.05
N ALA A 123 -2.69 9.82 7.44
CA ALA A 123 -3.52 10.79 6.72
C ALA A 123 -2.99 11.06 5.30
N ILE A 124 -1.67 11.04 5.08
CA ILE A 124 -1.08 11.15 3.73
C ILE A 124 -1.44 9.92 2.90
N HIS A 125 -1.33 8.71 3.44
CA HIS A 125 -1.74 7.48 2.75
C HIS A 125 -3.22 7.53 2.37
N PHE A 126 -4.07 7.89 3.32
CA PHE A 126 -5.52 7.90 3.08
C PHE A 126 -5.94 9.01 2.11
N ALA A 127 -5.36 10.20 2.23
CA ALA A 127 -5.56 11.29 1.28
C ALA A 127 -5.12 10.92 -0.14
N THR A 128 -4.03 10.17 -0.28
CA THR A 128 -3.56 9.64 -1.58
C THR A 128 -4.59 8.66 -2.16
N ALA A 129 -5.13 7.75 -1.35
CA ALA A 129 -6.16 6.81 -1.79
C ALA A 129 -7.43 7.51 -2.26
N LEU A 130 -7.86 8.56 -1.55
CA LEU A 130 -9.01 9.39 -1.93
C LEU A 130 -8.75 10.14 -3.23
N ASP A 131 -7.58 10.79 -3.38
CA ASP A 131 -7.20 11.55 -4.57
C ASP A 131 -7.17 10.65 -5.82
N GLN A 132 -6.72 9.42 -5.67
CA GLN A 132 -6.63 8.45 -6.76
C GLN A 132 -7.96 7.73 -7.04
N GLY A 133 -9.00 7.96 -6.27
CA GLY A 133 -10.29 7.29 -6.41
C GLY A 133 -10.19 5.78 -6.21
N CYS A 134 -9.48 5.35 -5.17
CA CYS A 134 -9.35 3.93 -4.84
C CYS A 134 -10.68 3.37 -4.31
N ASP A 135 -11.04 2.16 -4.75
CA ASP A 135 -12.23 1.45 -4.28
C ASP A 135 -12.00 0.78 -2.93
N ALA A 136 -10.79 0.30 -2.73
CA ALA A 136 -10.37 -0.44 -1.55
C ALA A 136 -9.06 0.10 -0.98
N PHE A 137 -8.94 0.04 0.34
CA PHE A 137 -7.74 0.36 1.11
C PHE A 137 -7.32 -0.86 1.92
N LEU A 138 -6.23 -1.50 1.52
CA LEU A 138 -5.68 -2.66 2.23
C LEU A 138 -4.70 -2.21 3.30
N THR A 139 -4.93 -2.64 4.52
CA THR A 139 -4.08 -2.37 5.67
C THR A 139 -4.17 -3.50 6.70
N ASN A 140 -3.32 -3.50 7.70
CA ASN A 140 -3.51 -4.26 8.94
C ASN A 140 -3.56 -3.35 10.17
N ASP A 141 -3.56 -2.03 9.94
CA ASP A 141 -3.71 -1.04 11.02
C ASP A 141 -5.18 -0.87 11.40
N LYS A 142 -5.45 -0.87 12.71
CA LYS A 142 -6.79 -0.69 13.27
C LYS A 142 -7.23 0.79 13.33
N GLY A 143 -6.31 1.71 13.07
CA GLY A 143 -6.58 3.15 13.05
C GLY A 143 -7.43 3.61 11.88
N PHE A 144 -7.41 2.88 10.77
CA PHE A 144 -8.21 3.23 9.59
C PHE A 144 -9.65 2.79 9.71
N THR A 145 -10.56 3.65 9.25
CA THR A 145 -12.00 3.39 9.12
C THR A 145 -12.46 3.67 7.70
N ASP A 146 -13.60 3.10 7.32
CA ASP A 146 -14.14 3.29 5.98
C ASP A 146 -14.33 4.78 5.64
N GLY A 147 -13.91 5.16 4.43
CA GLY A 147 -14.23 6.44 3.83
C GLY A 147 -15.63 6.42 3.20
N GLU A 148 -16.29 7.56 3.22
CA GLU A 148 -17.58 7.73 2.55
C GLU A 148 -17.42 8.63 1.31
N PRO A 149 -17.82 8.17 0.10
CA PRO A 149 -18.34 6.83 -0.23
C PRO A 149 -17.26 5.77 -0.41
N PHE A 150 -15.98 6.14 -0.56
CA PHE A 150 -14.83 5.29 -0.79
C PHE A 150 -13.57 5.92 -0.18
N PRO A 151 -12.48 5.13 0.07
CA PRO A 151 -12.38 3.69 -0.11
C PRO A 151 -12.99 2.89 1.05
N THR A 152 -13.35 1.62 0.78
CA THR A 152 -13.66 0.66 1.84
C THR A 152 -12.35 0.10 2.40
N VAL A 153 -12.23 0.09 3.71
CA VAL A 153 -11.02 -0.42 4.41
C VAL A 153 -11.14 -1.93 4.63
N TYR A 154 -10.14 -2.66 4.16
CA TYR A 154 -10.01 -4.10 4.36
C TYR A 154 -8.77 -4.40 5.19
N ARG A 155 -8.97 -4.96 6.37
CA ARG A 155 -7.87 -5.39 7.24
C ARG A 155 -7.47 -6.81 6.92
N LEU A 156 -6.16 -7.04 6.80
CA LEU A 156 -5.62 -8.38 6.52
C LEU A 156 -5.98 -9.39 7.61
N SER A 157 -6.09 -8.94 8.87
CA SER A 157 -6.51 -9.79 9.98
C SER A 157 -7.95 -10.29 9.89
N ASP A 158 -8.78 -9.70 9.03
CA ASP A 158 -10.21 -10.00 8.89
C ASP A 158 -10.51 -10.77 7.59
N LEU A 159 -9.46 -11.05 6.80
CA LEU A 159 -9.53 -11.76 5.52
C LEU A 159 -9.05 -13.20 5.66
#